data_240c121a7b6cc225228fe611217fe484
#
_entry.id   240c121a7b6cc225228fe611217fe484
#
_cell.length_a   1.000
_cell.length_b   1.000
_cell.length_c   1.000
_cell.angle_alpha   90.00
_cell.angle_beta   90.00
_cell.angle_gamma   90.00
#
_symmetry.space_group_name_H-M   'P 1'
#
loop_
_entity.id
_entity.type
_entity.pdbx_description
1 polymer ?
#
loop_
_entity_poly.entity_id
_entity_poly.type
_entity_poly.pdbx_seq_one_letter_code
_entity_poly.pdbx_strand_id
1 'polypeptide(L)'
;GSGKTTLIEAIVHCFRGSVDSSEAYVLAAPTGKAARNLTERTGIEARTVHGALGKVPDANFLDAVCWIRTRLVVVDEASMVSLEMLAGILNRVRRNCRVVLLGDPNQLLSVGAGNVLSDLLKLGVPSIFLEQQYRQSAAAAALRQNVAAFPKLSDERELQWDDSFRLLSADSKIIPDLLCEEAARRYRAGESIQVLSPVRVKTGFSVQALNTRLQNEVNPLTAEKQTWGAFRDGDRVIVTQNNSYYNICNGDVGVLYIRGEKPHRVATLAVRGTLKTWQIDCVEKYGAANDDAPPPQLALAYALTVHKSQGSQYDAILMPVSMATAKMLYRNLLYTAISRAGREVILVGNREAVNTAMQCIPYPRKSKLVARTNLLRLGRSA
;
A
#
# COMPACT_ATOMS: atom_id res chain seq x y z
N GLY A 1 -4.22 7.96 -9.04
CA GLY A 1 -5.26 8.89 -9.35
C GLY A 1 -5.68 9.01 -10.80
N SER A 2 -5.31 8.08 -11.68
CA SER A 2 -5.58 8.18 -13.13
C SER A 2 -6.90 7.55 -13.59
N GLY A 3 -7.88 7.31 -12.69
CA GLY A 3 -9.17 6.74 -13.08
C GLY A 3 -9.19 5.21 -13.27
N LYS A 4 -8.16 4.49 -12.81
CA LYS A 4 -8.10 3.01 -12.94
C LYS A 4 -9.34 2.29 -12.40
N THR A 5 -9.86 2.72 -11.26
CA THR A 5 -11.05 2.09 -10.64
C THR A 5 -12.28 2.25 -11.52
N THR A 6 -12.55 3.44 -12.03
CA THR A 6 -13.64 3.71 -12.98
C THR A 6 -13.50 2.90 -14.26
N LEU A 7 -12.24 2.72 -14.73
CA LEU A 7 -11.97 1.86 -15.88
C LEU A 7 -12.31 0.39 -15.59
N ILE A 8 -12.03 -0.11 -14.38
CA ILE A 8 -12.39 -1.48 -13.96
C ILE A 8 -13.90 -1.66 -13.99
N GLU A 9 -14.67 -0.71 -13.44
CA GLU A 9 -16.13 -0.73 -13.48
C GLU A 9 -16.65 -0.78 -14.93
N ALA A 10 -16.12 0.07 -15.80
CA ALA A 10 -16.48 0.09 -17.20
C ALA A 10 -16.16 -1.24 -17.92
N ILE A 11 -14.96 -1.81 -17.67
CA ILE A 11 -14.56 -3.11 -18.25
C ILE A 11 -15.52 -4.22 -17.82
N VAL A 12 -15.86 -4.30 -16.53
CA VAL A 12 -16.77 -5.33 -16.02
C VAL A 12 -18.18 -5.12 -16.55
N HIS A 13 -18.64 -3.87 -16.63
CA HIS A 13 -19.97 -3.55 -17.18
C HIS A 13 -20.06 -3.95 -18.67
N CYS A 14 -19.10 -3.58 -19.47
CA CYS A 14 -19.04 -3.97 -20.89
C CYS A 14 -18.95 -5.50 -21.04
N PHE A 15 -18.18 -6.17 -20.19
CA PHE A 15 -18.09 -7.63 -20.21
C PHE A 15 -19.43 -8.27 -19.92
N ARG A 16 -20.12 -7.86 -18.87
CA ARG A 16 -21.46 -8.37 -18.52
C ARG A 16 -22.50 -8.17 -19.62
N GLY A 17 -22.41 -7.07 -20.36
CA GLY A 17 -23.31 -6.80 -21.48
C GLY A 17 -22.98 -7.60 -22.76
N SER A 18 -21.80 -8.23 -22.83
CA SER A 18 -21.33 -8.91 -24.06
C SER A 18 -21.23 -10.44 -23.95
N VAL A 19 -21.53 -11.02 -22.78
CA VAL A 19 -21.41 -12.46 -22.52
C VAL A 19 -22.66 -13.02 -21.85
N ASP A 20 -22.82 -14.34 -21.96
CA ASP A 20 -23.89 -15.05 -21.29
C ASP A 20 -23.73 -14.95 -19.76
N SER A 21 -24.84 -14.86 -19.02
CA SER A 21 -24.87 -14.75 -17.57
C SER A 21 -24.14 -15.89 -16.84
N SER A 22 -23.89 -17.00 -17.53
CA SER A 22 -23.12 -18.14 -17.03
C SER A 22 -21.60 -17.92 -17.00
N GLU A 23 -21.08 -16.93 -17.72
CA GLU A 23 -19.64 -16.64 -17.77
C GLU A 23 -19.19 -15.79 -16.58
N ALA A 24 -18.08 -16.20 -15.96
CA ALA A 24 -17.57 -15.57 -14.76
C ALA A 24 -16.39 -14.63 -15.05
N TYR A 25 -16.27 -13.62 -14.23
CA TYR A 25 -15.10 -12.76 -14.16
C TYR A 25 -14.51 -12.79 -12.74
N VAL A 26 -13.24 -12.44 -12.63
CA VAL A 26 -12.51 -12.38 -11.37
C VAL A 26 -11.85 -11.01 -11.25
N LEU A 27 -12.16 -10.30 -10.17
CA LEU A 27 -11.39 -9.13 -9.74
C LEU A 27 -10.40 -9.54 -8.66
N ALA A 28 -9.13 -9.17 -8.83
CA ALA A 28 -8.09 -9.52 -7.89
C ALA A 28 -7.12 -8.37 -7.64
N ALA A 29 -6.42 -8.43 -6.50
CA ALA A 29 -5.30 -7.55 -6.19
C ALA A 29 -4.22 -8.32 -5.42
N PRO A 30 -2.95 -7.87 -5.42
CA PRO A 30 -1.87 -8.56 -4.73
C PRO A 30 -2.00 -8.64 -3.21
N THR A 31 -2.68 -7.67 -2.59
CA THR A 31 -2.83 -7.57 -1.12
C THR A 31 -4.29 -7.52 -0.69
N GLY A 32 -4.58 -7.97 0.54
CA GLY A 32 -5.92 -7.93 1.11
C GLY A 32 -6.50 -6.51 1.16
N LYS A 33 -5.69 -5.53 1.54
CA LYS A 33 -6.08 -4.13 1.55
C LYS A 33 -6.45 -3.61 0.16
N ALA A 34 -5.66 -3.92 -0.87
CA ALA A 34 -5.95 -3.51 -2.24
C ALA A 34 -7.21 -4.18 -2.78
N ALA A 35 -7.42 -5.48 -2.51
CA ALA A 35 -8.63 -6.20 -2.90
C ALA A 35 -9.87 -5.59 -2.24
N ARG A 36 -9.82 -5.33 -0.93
CA ARG A 36 -10.91 -4.69 -0.20
C ARG A 36 -11.21 -3.27 -0.73
N ASN A 37 -10.18 -2.45 -0.95
CA ASN A 37 -10.35 -1.12 -1.53
C ASN A 37 -11.02 -1.17 -2.91
N LEU A 38 -10.67 -2.19 -3.70
CA LEU A 38 -11.29 -2.41 -5.00
C LEU A 38 -12.77 -2.75 -4.84
N THR A 39 -13.11 -3.67 -3.92
CA THR A 39 -14.51 -4.00 -3.61
C THR A 39 -15.31 -2.78 -3.14
N GLU A 40 -14.79 -2.00 -2.18
CA GLU A 40 -15.47 -0.83 -1.63
C GLU A 40 -15.76 0.25 -2.68
N ARG A 41 -14.85 0.43 -3.64
CA ARG A 41 -14.98 1.46 -4.68
C ARG A 41 -15.87 1.04 -5.83
N THR A 42 -15.80 -0.22 -6.24
CA THR A 42 -16.54 -0.73 -7.41
C THR A 42 -17.88 -1.37 -7.03
N GLY A 43 -18.11 -1.67 -5.74
CA GLY A 43 -19.24 -2.50 -5.31
C GLY A 43 -19.17 -3.95 -5.81
N ILE A 44 -18.05 -4.36 -6.44
CA ILE A 44 -17.85 -5.69 -7.01
C ILE A 44 -16.85 -6.45 -6.14
N GLU A 45 -17.20 -7.67 -5.73
CA GLU A 45 -16.31 -8.49 -4.90
C GLU A 45 -14.94 -8.69 -5.59
N ALA A 46 -13.88 -8.30 -4.90
CA ALA A 46 -12.51 -8.53 -5.31
C ALA A 46 -11.77 -9.36 -4.24
N ARG A 47 -10.89 -10.24 -4.68
CA ARG A 47 -10.12 -11.14 -3.80
C ARG A 47 -8.62 -10.87 -3.93
N THR A 48 -7.83 -11.35 -2.96
CA THR A 48 -6.39 -11.38 -3.18
C THR A 48 -6.05 -12.38 -4.29
N VAL A 49 -4.97 -12.14 -5.03
CA VAL A 49 -4.49 -13.10 -6.04
C VAL A 49 -4.31 -14.49 -5.41
N HIS A 50 -3.69 -14.59 -4.22
CA HIS A 50 -3.54 -15.86 -3.51
C HIS A 50 -4.89 -16.48 -3.12
N GLY A 51 -5.83 -15.69 -2.62
CA GLY A 51 -7.18 -16.16 -2.29
C GLY A 51 -7.94 -16.66 -3.52
N ALA A 52 -7.87 -15.93 -4.63
CA ALA A 52 -8.46 -16.36 -5.89
C ALA A 52 -7.83 -17.65 -6.43
N LEU A 53 -6.52 -17.89 -6.16
CA LEU A 53 -5.82 -19.10 -6.52
C LEU A 53 -6.04 -20.28 -5.56
N GLY A 54 -6.83 -20.11 -4.47
CA GLY A 54 -7.04 -21.15 -3.46
C GLY A 54 -5.79 -21.46 -2.64
N LYS A 55 -4.82 -20.57 -2.55
CA LYS A 55 -3.55 -20.74 -1.81
C LYS A 55 -3.59 -20.18 -0.38
N VAL A 56 -4.79 -19.97 0.19
CA VAL A 56 -4.94 -19.49 1.57
C VAL A 56 -5.31 -20.69 2.45
N PRO A 57 -4.61 -20.92 3.58
CA PRO A 57 -4.82 -22.09 4.44
C PRO A 57 -6.25 -22.26 4.96
N ASP A 58 -6.99 -21.15 5.15
CA ASP A 58 -8.35 -21.15 5.72
C ASP A 58 -9.45 -20.99 4.65
N ALA A 59 -9.12 -20.99 3.36
CA ALA A 59 -10.13 -20.91 2.31
C ALA A 59 -10.82 -22.26 2.17
N ASN A 60 -12.13 -22.32 2.50
CA ASN A 60 -12.93 -23.46 2.15
C ASN A 60 -12.83 -23.73 0.65
N PHE A 61 -12.74 -24.99 0.26
CA PHE A 61 -12.63 -25.42 -1.15
C PHE A 61 -13.78 -24.87 -2.01
N LEU A 62 -14.92 -24.55 -1.38
CA LEU A 62 -16.10 -23.93 -1.99
C LEU A 62 -15.90 -22.45 -2.34
N ASP A 63 -14.94 -21.76 -1.71
CA ASP A 63 -14.58 -20.37 -2.01
C ASP A 63 -13.57 -20.23 -3.14
N ALA A 64 -13.05 -21.33 -3.67
CA ALA A 64 -12.16 -21.31 -4.83
C ALA A 64 -12.94 -20.78 -6.05
N VAL A 65 -12.35 -19.80 -6.73
CA VAL A 65 -12.91 -19.26 -7.96
C VAL A 65 -13.06 -20.38 -9.00
N CYS A 66 -14.24 -20.46 -9.59
CA CYS A 66 -14.49 -21.44 -10.66
C CYS A 66 -13.80 -20.97 -11.96
N TRP A 67 -12.51 -21.28 -12.09
CA TRP A 67 -11.69 -20.91 -13.25
C TRP A 67 -12.17 -21.51 -14.57
N ILE A 68 -12.97 -22.56 -14.50
CA ILE A 68 -13.52 -23.24 -15.69
C ILE A 68 -14.48 -22.31 -16.47
N ARG A 69 -15.22 -21.44 -15.81
CA ARG A 69 -16.15 -20.47 -16.44
C ARG A 69 -15.57 -19.07 -16.57
N THR A 70 -14.38 -18.83 -16.03
CA THR A 70 -13.77 -17.49 -16.01
C THR A 70 -13.32 -17.08 -17.41
N ARG A 71 -13.81 -15.96 -17.90
CA ARG A 71 -13.47 -15.37 -19.21
C ARG A 71 -12.75 -14.03 -19.10
N LEU A 72 -12.81 -13.42 -17.94
CA LEU A 72 -12.14 -12.17 -17.65
C LEU A 72 -11.49 -12.22 -16.26
N VAL A 73 -10.21 -11.91 -16.21
CA VAL A 73 -9.47 -11.67 -14.96
C VAL A 73 -8.94 -10.25 -15.00
N VAL A 74 -9.29 -9.46 -13.99
CA VAL A 74 -8.79 -8.10 -13.81
C VAL A 74 -7.96 -8.06 -12.55
N VAL A 75 -6.71 -7.62 -12.65
CA VAL A 75 -5.79 -7.50 -11.51
C VAL A 75 -5.40 -6.04 -11.35
N ASP A 76 -5.82 -5.43 -10.24
CA ASP A 76 -5.38 -4.07 -9.86
C ASP A 76 -4.05 -4.12 -9.07
N GLU A 77 -3.37 -2.97 -8.97
CA GLU A 77 -2.04 -2.81 -8.36
C GLU A 77 -1.01 -3.82 -8.92
N ALA A 78 -1.03 -4.04 -10.24
CA ALA A 78 -0.19 -5.05 -10.92
C ALA A 78 1.32 -4.79 -10.82
N SER A 79 1.78 -3.61 -10.42
CA SER A 79 3.18 -3.34 -10.05
C SER A 79 3.69 -4.24 -8.92
N MET A 80 2.78 -4.70 -8.04
CA MET A 80 3.09 -5.60 -6.93
C MET A 80 2.96 -7.09 -7.29
N VAL A 81 2.56 -7.44 -8.51
CA VAL A 81 2.43 -8.84 -8.95
C VAL A 81 3.81 -9.45 -9.18
N SER A 82 4.11 -10.57 -8.50
CA SER A 82 5.33 -11.35 -8.71
C SER A 82 5.20 -12.31 -9.88
N LEU A 83 6.32 -12.85 -10.35
CA LEU A 83 6.33 -13.91 -11.37
C LEU A 83 5.53 -15.14 -10.93
N GLU A 84 5.59 -15.50 -9.66
CA GLU A 84 4.82 -16.63 -9.11
C GLU A 84 3.32 -16.37 -9.17
N MET A 85 2.88 -15.16 -8.80
CA MET A 85 1.46 -14.77 -8.90
C MET A 85 0.98 -14.80 -10.34
N LEU A 86 1.76 -14.22 -11.28
CA LEU A 86 1.41 -14.24 -12.69
C LEU A 86 1.33 -15.67 -13.22
N ALA A 87 2.31 -16.50 -12.94
CA ALA A 87 2.31 -17.91 -13.34
C ALA A 87 1.09 -18.66 -12.76
N GLY A 88 0.75 -18.40 -11.50
CA GLY A 88 -0.44 -18.97 -10.86
C GLY A 88 -1.74 -18.61 -11.59
N ILE A 89 -1.88 -17.36 -12.02
CA ILE A 89 -3.03 -16.91 -12.80
C ILE A 89 -3.04 -17.60 -14.17
N LEU A 90 -1.94 -17.51 -14.91
CA LEU A 90 -1.86 -18.03 -16.29
C LEU A 90 -2.05 -19.55 -16.37
N ASN A 91 -1.63 -20.30 -15.37
CA ASN A 91 -1.85 -21.75 -15.29
C ASN A 91 -3.31 -22.16 -15.05
N ARG A 92 -4.15 -21.23 -14.59
CA ARG A 92 -5.56 -21.51 -14.29
C ARG A 92 -6.54 -20.96 -15.34
N VAL A 93 -6.16 -19.92 -16.03
CA VAL A 93 -7.04 -19.31 -17.04
C VAL A 93 -7.09 -20.16 -18.30
N ARG A 94 -8.25 -20.19 -18.96
CA ARG A 94 -8.41 -20.82 -20.26
C ARG A 94 -7.74 -19.99 -21.38
N ARG A 95 -7.46 -20.60 -22.52
CA ARG A 95 -6.83 -19.93 -23.68
C ARG A 95 -7.58 -18.71 -24.18
N ASN A 96 -8.91 -18.68 -24.06
CA ASN A 96 -9.77 -17.55 -24.46
C ASN A 96 -10.16 -16.61 -23.30
N CYS A 97 -9.55 -16.75 -22.13
CA CYS A 97 -9.73 -15.83 -21.01
C CYS A 97 -8.94 -14.54 -21.27
N ARG A 98 -9.57 -13.40 -21.07
CA ARG A 98 -8.92 -12.09 -21.13
C ARG A 98 -8.31 -11.79 -19.76
N VAL A 99 -7.03 -11.40 -19.74
CA VAL A 99 -6.34 -10.98 -18.52
C VAL A 99 -5.97 -9.51 -18.67
N VAL A 100 -6.50 -8.69 -17.77
CA VAL A 100 -6.26 -7.24 -17.74
C VAL A 100 -5.47 -6.92 -16.47
N LEU A 101 -4.31 -6.31 -16.63
CA LEU A 101 -3.42 -5.90 -15.52
C LEU A 101 -3.42 -4.38 -15.44
N LEU A 102 -3.86 -3.82 -14.31
CA LEU A 102 -3.81 -2.39 -14.05
C LEU A 102 -2.73 -2.10 -13.01
N GLY A 103 -1.82 -1.19 -13.33
CA GLY A 103 -0.71 -0.87 -12.42
C GLY A 103 0.05 0.35 -12.90
N ASP A 104 1.08 0.70 -12.17
CA ASP A 104 1.98 1.79 -12.50
C ASP A 104 3.43 1.26 -12.44
N PRO A 105 4.12 1.15 -13.60
CA PRO A 105 5.47 0.58 -13.65
C PRO A 105 6.52 1.42 -12.91
N ASN A 106 6.19 2.67 -12.55
CA ASN A 106 7.08 3.57 -11.83
C ASN A 106 6.96 3.46 -10.31
N GLN A 107 5.92 2.78 -9.80
CA GLN A 107 5.77 2.51 -8.37
C GLN A 107 6.74 1.40 -7.91
N LEU A 108 6.71 1.14 -6.59
CA LEU A 108 7.48 0.06 -5.98
C LEU A 108 7.14 -1.30 -6.61
N LEU A 109 8.18 -2.08 -6.85
CA LEU A 109 8.05 -3.43 -7.39
C LEU A 109 7.47 -4.41 -6.36
N SER A 110 7.05 -5.58 -6.84
CA SER A 110 6.62 -6.69 -5.98
C SER A 110 7.71 -7.06 -4.95
N VAL A 111 7.31 -7.54 -3.77
CA VAL A 111 8.27 -8.13 -2.81
C VAL A 111 8.84 -9.43 -3.37
N GLY A 112 8.02 -10.23 -4.08
CA GLY A 112 8.44 -11.45 -4.77
C GLY A 112 9.28 -11.19 -6.01
N ALA A 113 9.80 -12.24 -6.61
CA ALA A 113 10.70 -12.17 -7.77
C ALA A 113 10.03 -11.59 -9.03
N GLY A 114 10.83 -10.92 -9.86
CA GLY A 114 10.44 -10.42 -11.18
C GLY A 114 10.05 -8.94 -11.21
N ASN A 115 9.84 -8.44 -12.41
CA ASN A 115 9.31 -7.11 -12.72
C ASN A 115 8.23 -7.24 -13.80
N VAL A 116 7.18 -7.97 -13.42
CA VAL A 116 6.15 -8.49 -14.32
C VAL A 116 5.58 -7.40 -15.23
N LEU A 117 5.10 -6.30 -14.65
CA LEU A 117 4.44 -5.25 -15.42
C LEU A 117 5.39 -4.61 -16.46
N SER A 118 6.61 -4.27 -16.05
CA SER A 118 7.62 -3.72 -16.96
C SER A 118 8.06 -4.72 -18.02
N ASP A 119 8.21 -5.99 -17.66
CA ASP A 119 8.62 -7.04 -18.60
C ASP A 119 7.54 -7.31 -19.65
N LEU A 120 6.25 -7.28 -19.27
CA LEU A 120 5.14 -7.41 -20.21
C LEU A 120 5.07 -6.22 -21.18
N LEU A 121 5.31 -4.99 -20.71
CA LEU A 121 5.40 -3.81 -21.57
C LEU A 121 6.54 -3.93 -22.60
N LYS A 122 7.73 -4.41 -22.15
CA LYS A 122 8.88 -4.67 -23.06
C LYS A 122 8.60 -5.77 -24.09
N LEU A 123 7.74 -6.73 -23.76
CA LEU A 123 7.30 -7.78 -24.67
C LEU A 123 6.26 -7.31 -25.71
N GLY A 124 5.83 -6.05 -25.63
CA GLY A 124 4.84 -5.49 -26.53
C GLY A 124 3.42 -6.02 -26.31
N VAL A 125 3.10 -6.43 -25.08
CA VAL A 125 1.71 -6.76 -24.74
C VAL A 125 0.85 -5.52 -24.94
N PRO A 126 -0.33 -5.62 -25.58
CA PRO A 126 -1.21 -4.48 -25.79
C PRO A 126 -1.44 -3.69 -24.52
N SER A 127 -1.17 -2.41 -24.52
CA SER A 127 -1.23 -1.54 -23.35
C SER A 127 -1.74 -0.16 -23.67
N ILE A 128 -2.42 0.45 -22.70
CA ILE A 128 -2.92 1.83 -22.76
C ILE A 128 -2.40 2.56 -21.52
N PHE A 129 -1.89 3.77 -21.72
CA PHE A 129 -1.43 4.65 -20.67
C PHE A 129 -2.50 5.70 -20.34
N LEU A 130 -2.89 5.78 -19.07
CA LEU A 130 -3.80 6.80 -18.56
C LEU A 130 -2.97 8.01 -18.12
N GLU A 131 -2.98 9.08 -18.91
CA GLU A 131 -2.12 10.25 -18.70
C GLU A 131 -2.69 11.25 -17.70
N GLN A 132 -4.02 11.34 -17.59
CA GLN A 132 -4.68 12.31 -16.71
C GLN A 132 -4.62 11.89 -15.24
N GLN A 133 -4.31 12.86 -14.37
CA GLN A 133 -4.24 12.67 -12.93
C GLN A 133 -5.44 13.36 -12.25
N TYR A 134 -6.25 12.58 -11.55
CA TYR A 134 -7.47 13.05 -10.87
C TYR A 134 -7.37 13.01 -9.33
N ARG A 135 -6.29 12.45 -8.78
CA ARG A 135 -6.15 12.26 -7.33
C ARG A 135 -5.81 13.55 -6.61
N GLN A 136 -4.86 14.29 -7.18
CA GLN A 136 -4.40 15.53 -6.60
C GLN A 136 -5.45 16.61 -6.77
N SER A 137 -5.71 17.38 -5.71
CA SER A 137 -6.68 18.48 -5.76
C SER A 137 -6.27 19.51 -6.83
N ALA A 138 -7.24 20.23 -7.36
CA ALA A 138 -6.98 21.30 -8.34
C ALA A 138 -6.05 22.39 -7.77
N ALA A 139 -6.14 22.63 -6.46
CA ALA A 139 -5.31 23.61 -5.76
C ALA A 139 -3.86 23.12 -5.53
N ALA A 140 -3.58 21.81 -5.63
CA ALA A 140 -2.24 21.24 -5.45
C ALA A 140 -1.45 21.22 -6.76
N ALA A 141 -1.09 22.41 -7.27
CA ALA A 141 -0.55 22.55 -8.62
C ALA A 141 0.82 21.89 -8.77
N ALA A 142 1.82 22.22 -7.93
CA ALA A 142 3.14 21.62 -8.01
C ALA A 142 3.11 20.11 -7.74
N LEU A 143 2.35 19.67 -6.74
CA LEU A 143 2.21 18.23 -6.46
C LEU A 143 1.68 17.48 -7.68
N ARG A 144 0.62 17.97 -8.34
CA ARG A 144 0.03 17.34 -9.51
C ARG A 144 1.01 17.29 -10.68
N GLN A 145 1.69 18.41 -10.95
CA GLN A 145 2.71 18.47 -12.01
C GLN A 145 3.87 17.52 -11.73
N ASN A 146 4.38 17.53 -10.51
CA ASN A 146 5.48 16.65 -10.12
C ASN A 146 5.10 15.18 -10.24
N VAL A 147 3.93 14.75 -9.73
CA VAL A 147 3.49 13.35 -9.85
C VAL A 147 3.34 12.91 -11.31
N ALA A 148 2.80 13.77 -12.17
CA ALA A 148 2.64 13.47 -13.59
C ALA A 148 3.98 13.40 -14.34
N ALA A 149 4.90 14.33 -14.04
CA ALA A 149 6.18 14.45 -14.73
C ALA A 149 7.27 13.52 -14.15
N PHE A 150 7.19 13.12 -12.86
CA PHE A 150 8.22 12.40 -12.13
C PHE A 150 8.85 11.20 -12.88
N PRO A 151 8.07 10.37 -13.60
CA PRO A 151 8.66 9.27 -14.36
C PRO A 151 9.66 9.70 -15.45
N LYS A 152 9.59 10.95 -15.92
CA LYS A 152 10.44 11.52 -16.97
C LYS A 152 11.53 12.44 -16.44
N LEU A 153 11.40 12.94 -15.19
CA LEU A 153 12.37 13.85 -14.59
C LEU A 153 13.64 13.11 -14.18
N SER A 154 14.79 13.77 -14.24
CA SER A 154 16.10 13.21 -13.87
C SER A 154 16.80 14.03 -12.78
N ASP A 155 16.36 15.24 -12.52
CA ASP A 155 16.99 16.19 -11.60
C ASP A 155 15.93 16.85 -10.72
N GLU A 156 16.28 17.12 -9.45
CA GLU A 156 15.38 17.78 -8.50
C GLU A 156 15.05 19.23 -8.88
N ARG A 157 15.91 19.86 -9.70
CA ARG A 157 15.69 21.22 -10.20
C ARG A 157 14.53 21.31 -11.17
N GLU A 158 14.11 20.19 -11.76
CA GLU A 158 12.95 20.08 -12.63
C GLU A 158 11.63 19.99 -11.83
N LEU A 159 11.69 19.77 -10.51
CA LEU A 159 10.51 19.74 -9.65
C LEU A 159 9.94 21.14 -9.43
N GLN A 160 8.64 21.23 -9.43
CA GLN A 160 7.91 22.44 -9.06
C GLN A 160 7.71 22.49 -7.54
N TRP A 161 7.87 23.67 -6.96
CA TRP A 161 7.78 23.91 -5.53
C TRP A 161 6.75 25.00 -5.24
N ASP A 162 5.75 24.64 -4.41
CA ASP A 162 4.73 25.56 -3.89
C ASP A 162 4.22 25.04 -2.53
N ASP A 163 3.10 25.57 -2.03
CA ASP A 163 2.52 25.10 -0.76
C ASP A 163 2.06 23.65 -0.78
N SER A 164 1.80 23.07 -1.97
CA SER A 164 1.40 21.67 -2.12
C SER A 164 2.59 20.69 -2.22
N PHE A 165 3.79 21.19 -2.51
CA PHE A 165 5.00 20.38 -2.61
C PHE A 165 6.20 21.15 -2.07
N ARG A 166 6.56 20.91 -0.82
CA ARG A 166 7.56 21.69 -0.06
C ARG A 166 8.74 20.85 0.39
N LEU A 167 9.89 21.52 0.53
CA LEU A 167 11.06 20.98 1.22
C LEU A 167 11.35 21.84 2.46
N LEU A 168 11.27 21.27 3.63
CA LEU A 168 11.80 21.84 4.85
C LEU A 168 13.27 21.44 4.96
N SER A 169 14.15 22.41 4.64
CA SER A 169 15.59 22.16 4.64
C SER A 169 16.12 21.91 6.06
N ALA A 170 16.81 20.79 6.24
CA ALA A 170 17.30 20.34 7.53
C ALA A 170 18.54 19.46 7.41
N ASP A 171 19.45 19.60 8.36
CA ASP A 171 20.55 18.65 8.53
C ASP A 171 20.05 17.32 9.08
N SER A 172 20.75 16.24 8.77
CA SER A 172 20.35 14.88 9.15
C SER A 172 20.10 14.69 10.65
N LYS A 173 20.75 15.49 11.51
CA LYS A 173 20.60 15.43 12.97
C LYS A 173 19.26 15.99 13.45
N ILE A 174 18.76 17.04 12.78
CA ILE A 174 17.54 17.75 13.18
C ILE A 174 16.29 17.28 12.39
N ILE A 175 16.46 16.50 11.34
CA ILE A 175 15.32 15.93 10.58
C ILE A 175 14.28 15.27 11.49
N PRO A 176 14.64 14.39 12.49
CA PRO A 176 13.66 13.76 13.35
C PRO A 176 12.86 14.78 14.17
N ASP A 177 13.51 15.84 14.63
CA ASP A 177 12.88 16.89 15.45
C ASP A 177 11.85 17.64 14.63
N LEU A 178 12.28 18.21 13.52
CA LEU A 178 11.42 18.99 12.64
C LEU A 178 10.26 18.17 12.05
N LEU A 179 10.54 16.93 11.66
CA LEU A 179 9.52 16.02 11.13
C LEU A 179 8.46 15.68 12.17
N CYS A 180 8.88 15.34 13.41
CA CYS A 180 7.95 15.00 14.48
C CYS A 180 7.15 16.20 14.96
N GLU A 181 7.76 17.37 15.09
CA GLU A 181 7.08 18.61 15.45
C GLU A 181 5.95 18.94 14.46
N GLU A 182 6.28 18.96 13.15
CA GLU A 182 5.29 19.24 12.11
C GLU A 182 4.20 18.15 12.05
N ALA A 183 4.56 16.89 12.16
CA ALA A 183 3.60 15.80 12.17
C ALA A 183 2.71 15.83 13.42
N ALA A 184 3.26 16.04 14.60
CA ALA A 184 2.49 16.09 15.85
C ALA A 184 1.50 17.25 15.86
N ARG A 185 1.91 18.43 15.37
CA ARG A 185 1.03 19.60 15.22
C ARG A 185 -0.20 19.24 14.38
N ARG A 186 0.00 18.59 13.24
CA ARG A 186 -1.07 18.19 12.32
C ARG A 186 -1.94 17.06 12.85
N TYR A 187 -1.35 16.05 13.48
CA TYR A 187 -2.12 14.97 14.12
C TYR A 187 -3.03 15.49 15.23
N ARG A 188 -2.56 16.45 16.07
CA ARG A 188 -3.39 17.09 17.09
C ARG A 188 -4.51 17.94 16.50
N ALA A 189 -4.29 18.53 15.32
CA ALA A 189 -5.31 19.27 14.57
C ALA A 189 -6.32 18.34 13.86
N GLY A 190 -6.17 17.02 13.96
CA GLY A 190 -7.06 16.06 13.31
C GLY A 190 -6.89 15.97 11.79
N GLU A 191 -5.78 16.49 11.25
CA GLU A 191 -5.53 16.45 9.81
C GLU A 191 -5.26 15.02 9.32
N SER A 192 -5.73 14.69 8.12
CA SER A 192 -5.48 13.41 7.45
C SER A 192 -4.07 13.37 6.86
N ILE A 193 -3.09 13.11 7.71
CA ILE A 193 -1.68 13.02 7.30
C ILE A 193 -1.10 11.62 7.54
N GLN A 194 0.02 11.34 6.87
CA GLN A 194 0.83 10.16 7.14
C GLN A 194 2.33 10.48 7.03
N VAL A 195 3.06 10.14 8.07
CA VAL A 195 4.52 10.12 8.01
C VAL A 195 4.98 8.84 7.32
N LEU A 196 5.77 8.98 6.25
CA LEU A 196 6.36 7.85 5.53
C LEU A 196 7.88 7.87 5.69
N SER A 197 8.48 6.75 6.02
CA SER A 197 9.95 6.62 6.09
C SER A 197 10.46 5.56 5.12
N PRO A 198 11.63 5.79 4.48
CA PRO A 198 12.28 4.80 3.64
C PRO A 198 12.87 3.63 4.45
N VAL A 199 13.08 3.80 5.76
CA VAL A 199 13.77 2.84 6.63
C VAL A 199 12.91 2.40 7.81
N ARG A 200 13.04 1.12 8.20
CA ARG A 200 12.28 0.55 9.30
C ARG A 200 12.96 0.73 10.66
N VAL A 201 14.27 0.56 10.72
CA VAL A 201 15.08 0.57 11.94
C VAL A 201 16.44 1.25 11.69
N LYS A 202 17.22 1.46 12.75
CA LYS A 202 18.64 1.89 12.72
C LYS A 202 18.94 3.37 12.47
N THR A 203 17.94 4.22 12.34
CA THR A 203 18.14 5.69 12.22
C THR A 203 17.13 6.44 13.08
N GLY A 204 17.42 7.70 13.43
CA GLY A 204 16.51 8.57 14.19
C GLY A 204 15.19 8.86 13.48
N PHE A 205 15.16 8.79 12.16
CA PHE A 205 13.95 8.93 11.34
C PHE A 205 13.44 7.59 10.76
N SER A 206 13.84 6.46 11.37
CA SER A 206 13.24 5.16 11.07
C SER A 206 11.80 5.06 11.58
N VAL A 207 10.98 4.19 10.97
CA VAL A 207 9.58 3.98 11.39
C VAL A 207 9.48 3.69 12.87
N GLN A 208 10.38 2.87 13.43
CA GLN A 208 10.38 2.54 14.85
C GLN A 208 10.63 3.78 15.73
N ALA A 209 11.70 4.55 15.44
CA ALA A 209 12.05 5.73 16.21
C ALA A 209 10.96 6.81 16.12
N LEU A 210 10.44 7.07 14.91
CA LEU A 210 9.38 8.05 14.67
C LEU A 210 8.09 7.66 15.38
N ASN A 211 7.69 6.38 15.37
CA ASN A 211 6.48 5.93 16.07
C ASN A 211 6.59 6.12 17.58
N THR A 212 7.72 5.76 18.19
CA THR A 212 7.94 5.96 19.64
C THR A 212 7.86 7.44 19.99
N ARG A 213 8.49 8.30 19.19
CA ARG A 213 8.51 9.72 19.45
C ARG A 213 7.15 10.35 19.23
N LEU A 214 6.50 10.11 18.09
CA LEU A 214 5.17 10.63 17.78
C LEU A 214 4.11 10.15 18.77
N GLN A 215 4.18 8.91 19.23
CA GLN A 215 3.30 8.43 20.29
C GLN A 215 3.43 9.29 21.54
N ASN A 216 4.66 9.61 21.98
CA ASN A 216 4.89 10.45 23.15
C ASN A 216 4.40 11.90 22.95
N GLU A 217 4.54 12.44 21.76
CA GLU A 217 4.14 13.82 21.45
C GLU A 217 2.64 13.96 21.19
N VAL A 218 2.02 13.02 20.47
CA VAL A 218 0.60 13.09 20.06
C VAL A 218 -0.31 12.48 21.11
N ASN A 219 0.12 11.38 21.73
CA ASN A 219 -0.65 10.60 22.69
C ASN A 219 0.18 10.28 23.95
N PRO A 220 0.59 11.30 24.74
CA PRO A 220 1.44 11.12 25.90
C PRO A 220 0.80 10.18 26.93
N LEU A 221 1.63 9.43 27.65
CA LEU A 221 1.19 8.58 28.76
C LEU A 221 0.86 9.47 29.95
N THR A 222 -0.36 9.36 30.46
CA THR A 222 -0.83 9.98 31.70
C THR A 222 -1.21 8.89 32.71
N ALA A 223 -1.33 9.24 34.01
CA ALA A 223 -1.69 8.29 35.05
C ALA A 223 -3.04 7.59 34.81
N GLU A 224 -3.98 8.27 34.16
CA GLU A 224 -5.33 7.80 33.89
C GLU A 224 -5.44 6.99 32.57
N LYS A 225 -4.41 7.01 31.75
CA LYS A 225 -4.48 6.43 30.42
C LYS A 225 -4.32 4.91 30.45
N GLN A 226 -5.30 4.22 29.91
CA GLN A 226 -5.26 2.77 29.76
C GLN A 226 -4.17 2.34 28.76
N THR A 227 -3.52 1.22 29.05
CA THR A 227 -2.44 0.67 28.19
C THR A 227 -2.62 -0.83 27.98
N TRP A 228 -2.16 -1.33 26.80
CA TRP A 228 -2.04 -2.74 26.49
C TRP A 228 -0.68 -3.00 25.82
N GLY A 229 0.26 -3.58 26.55
CA GLY A 229 1.66 -3.68 26.12
C GLY A 229 2.25 -2.30 25.83
N ALA A 230 2.75 -2.09 24.64
CA ALA A 230 3.29 -0.81 24.20
C ALA A 230 2.22 0.19 23.69
N PHE A 231 0.96 -0.24 23.60
CA PHE A 231 -0.12 0.61 23.11
C PHE A 231 -0.80 1.38 24.24
N ARG A 232 -1.29 2.57 23.91
CA ARG A 232 -2.06 3.46 24.76
C ARG A 232 -3.46 3.66 24.18
N ASP A 233 -4.43 3.87 25.04
CA ASP A 233 -5.76 4.28 24.59
C ASP A 233 -5.68 5.49 23.67
N GLY A 234 -6.33 5.42 22.50
CA GLY A 234 -6.28 6.43 21.47
C GLY A 234 -5.10 6.33 20.50
N ASP A 235 -4.25 5.30 20.58
CA ASP A 235 -3.15 5.13 19.64
C ASP A 235 -3.60 4.85 18.22
N ARG A 236 -2.90 5.45 17.27
CA ARG A 236 -3.00 5.12 15.86
C ARG A 236 -2.20 3.85 15.58
N VAL A 237 -2.88 2.82 15.06
CA VAL A 237 -2.29 1.48 14.85
C VAL A 237 -2.54 0.96 13.46
N ILE A 238 -1.68 0.02 13.03
CA ILE A 238 -1.82 -0.73 11.77
C ILE A 238 -1.88 -2.22 12.10
N VAL A 239 -2.79 -2.91 11.42
CA VAL A 239 -2.87 -4.37 11.43
C VAL A 239 -1.68 -4.94 10.65
N THR A 240 -0.96 -5.89 11.24
CA THR A 240 0.27 -6.46 10.65
C THR A 240 0.08 -7.86 10.06
N GLN A 241 -1.06 -8.50 10.35
CA GLN A 241 -1.44 -9.81 9.81
C GLN A 241 -2.94 -9.85 9.53
N ASN A 242 -3.35 -10.56 8.48
CA ASN A 242 -4.77 -10.77 8.22
C ASN A 242 -5.41 -11.53 9.39
N ASN A 243 -6.62 -11.12 9.75
CA ASN A 243 -7.44 -11.83 10.72
C ASN A 243 -8.88 -11.93 10.18
N SER A 244 -9.25 -13.11 9.72
CA SER A 244 -10.55 -13.39 9.10
C SER A 244 -11.70 -13.27 10.10
N TYR A 245 -11.49 -13.64 11.35
CA TYR A 245 -12.50 -13.56 12.39
C TYR A 245 -13.01 -12.12 12.60
N TYR A 246 -12.08 -11.16 12.71
CA TYR A 246 -12.41 -9.74 12.84
C TYR A 246 -12.64 -9.05 11.49
N ASN A 247 -12.50 -9.77 10.37
CA ASN A 247 -12.55 -9.21 9.01
C ASN A 247 -11.66 -7.97 8.84
N ILE A 248 -10.40 -8.09 9.28
CA ILE A 248 -9.36 -7.07 9.12
C ILE A 248 -8.17 -7.62 8.34
N CYS A 249 -7.56 -6.74 7.55
CA CYS A 249 -6.45 -7.11 6.68
C CYS A 249 -5.14 -6.47 7.10
N ASN A 250 -4.04 -7.14 6.78
CA ASN A 250 -2.72 -6.53 6.88
C ASN A 250 -2.68 -5.20 6.11
N GLY A 251 -2.25 -4.15 6.82
CA GLY A 251 -2.21 -2.79 6.29
C GLY A 251 -3.44 -1.93 6.61
N ASP A 252 -4.48 -2.46 7.24
CA ASP A 252 -5.58 -1.65 7.78
C ASP A 252 -5.06 -0.75 8.90
N VAL A 253 -5.36 0.54 8.83
CA VAL A 253 -4.98 1.54 9.83
C VAL A 253 -6.23 2.02 10.56
N GLY A 254 -6.13 2.14 11.87
CA GLY A 254 -7.23 2.58 12.72
C GLY A 254 -6.75 3.21 14.02
N VAL A 255 -7.71 3.49 14.89
CA VAL A 255 -7.46 3.97 16.26
C VAL A 255 -7.82 2.87 17.24
N LEU A 256 -6.92 2.60 18.19
CA LEU A 256 -7.10 1.61 19.23
C LEU A 256 -7.64 2.27 20.49
N TYR A 257 -8.78 1.84 20.96
CA TYR A 257 -9.34 2.23 22.23
C TYR A 257 -9.21 1.09 23.25
N ILE A 258 -8.88 1.43 24.49
CA ILE A 258 -8.74 0.49 25.60
C ILE A 258 -9.70 0.94 26.70
N ARG A 259 -10.61 0.06 27.13
CA ARG A 259 -11.66 0.38 28.11
C ARG A 259 -11.80 -0.74 29.15
N GLY A 260 -12.35 -0.36 30.30
CA GLY A 260 -12.64 -1.28 31.40
C GLY A 260 -11.54 -1.34 32.44
N GLU A 261 -11.77 -2.15 33.46
CA GLU A 261 -10.83 -2.38 34.57
C GLU A 261 -10.37 -3.84 34.54
N LYS A 262 -9.14 -4.08 35.00
CA LYS A 262 -8.63 -5.46 35.14
C LYS A 262 -9.54 -6.27 36.07
N PRO A 263 -9.84 -7.51 35.76
CA PRO A 263 -9.36 -8.33 34.64
C PRO A 263 -10.28 -8.34 33.41
N HIS A 264 -11.13 -7.37 33.20
CA HIS A 264 -12.17 -7.34 32.17
C HIS A 264 -11.95 -6.23 31.13
N ARG A 265 -10.69 -5.82 30.90
CA ARG A 265 -10.40 -4.80 29.89
C ARG A 265 -10.64 -5.33 28.48
N VAL A 266 -11.13 -4.44 27.64
CA VAL A 266 -11.36 -4.71 26.21
C VAL A 266 -10.57 -3.72 25.35
N ALA A 267 -10.05 -4.20 24.25
CA ALA A 267 -9.51 -3.36 23.19
C ALA A 267 -10.49 -3.29 22.03
N THR A 268 -10.69 -2.09 21.51
CA THR A 268 -11.56 -1.83 20.36
C THR A 268 -10.76 -1.11 19.28
N LEU A 269 -10.64 -1.73 18.11
CA LEU A 269 -10.03 -1.12 16.94
C LEU A 269 -11.13 -0.47 16.09
N ALA A 270 -11.11 0.87 16.00
CA ALA A 270 -11.92 1.61 15.06
C ALA A 270 -11.18 1.66 13.72
N VAL A 271 -11.71 0.96 12.73
CA VAL A 271 -11.13 0.88 11.39
C VAL A 271 -12.24 1.04 10.33
N ARG A 272 -12.09 2.02 9.43
CA ARG A 272 -13.02 2.29 8.32
C ARG A 272 -14.50 2.39 8.75
N GLY A 273 -14.78 3.10 9.83
CA GLY A 273 -16.14 3.25 10.35
C GLY A 273 -16.72 2.01 11.03
N THR A 274 -15.95 0.93 11.15
CA THR A 274 -16.34 -0.28 11.90
C THR A 274 -15.55 -0.41 13.19
N LEU A 275 -16.16 -1.04 14.21
CA LEU A 275 -15.52 -1.33 15.49
C LEU A 275 -15.28 -2.84 15.59
N LYS A 276 -14.08 -3.22 15.97
CA LYS A 276 -13.67 -4.61 16.23
C LYS A 276 -13.16 -4.71 17.66
N THR A 277 -13.84 -5.45 18.48
CA THR A 277 -13.58 -5.52 19.93
C THR A 277 -13.15 -6.91 20.36
N TRP A 278 -12.19 -7.00 21.27
CA TRP A 278 -11.72 -8.24 21.88
C TRP A 278 -11.29 -8.00 23.33
N GLN A 279 -11.29 -9.05 24.13
CA GLN A 279 -10.78 -9.01 25.51
C GLN A 279 -9.26 -9.07 25.51
N ILE A 280 -8.59 -8.31 26.41
CA ILE A 280 -7.13 -8.25 26.49
C ILE A 280 -6.55 -8.89 27.74
N ASP A 281 -7.30 -8.99 28.83
CA ASP A 281 -6.81 -9.56 30.11
C ASP A 281 -6.98 -11.08 30.23
N CYS A 282 -7.89 -11.68 29.46
CA CYS A 282 -8.10 -13.13 29.47
C CYS A 282 -6.98 -13.93 28.80
N VAL A 283 -6.17 -13.30 27.97
CA VAL A 283 -5.08 -13.95 27.20
C VAL A 283 -3.90 -14.36 28.10
N GLU A 284 -3.73 -13.72 29.27
CA GLU A 284 -2.61 -14.03 30.18
C GLU A 284 -2.87 -15.22 31.11
N LYS A 285 -4.12 -15.63 31.34
CA LYS A 285 -4.45 -16.61 32.39
C LYS A 285 -4.93 -17.97 31.89
N TYR A 286 -5.46 -18.09 30.70
CA TYR A 286 -5.97 -19.36 30.16
C TYR A 286 -5.43 -19.53 28.76
N GLY A 287 -4.53 -20.52 28.61
CA GLY A 287 -4.17 -21.01 27.28
C GLY A 287 -5.45 -21.28 26.50
N ALA A 288 -5.50 -20.86 25.26
CA ALA A 288 -6.63 -20.83 24.32
C ALA A 288 -7.65 -21.99 24.51
N ALA A 289 -8.55 -21.82 25.42
CA ALA A 289 -9.65 -22.75 25.64
C ALA A 289 -10.90 -21.93 25.98
N ASN A 290 -11.41 -21.27 24.98
CA ASN A 290 -12.81 -20.91 24.77
C ASN A 290 -12.87 -19.98 23.54
N ASP A 291 -13.50 -20.41 22.49
CA ASP A 291 -14.05 -19.77 21.28
C ASP A 291 -13.64 -18.34 20.83
N ASP A 292 -12.76 -17.64 21.54
CA ASP A 292 -12.31 -16.30 21.18
C ASP A 292 -11.06 -16.35 20.30
N ALA A 293 -11.21 -15.82 19.10
CA ALA A 293 -10.11 -15.71 18.15
C ALA A 293 -8.94 -14.92 18.76
N PRO A 294 -7.70 -15.30 18.39
CA PRO A 294 -6.53 -14.60 18.92
C PRO A 294 -6.60 -13.10 18.58
N PRO A 295 -6.15 -12.22 19.51
CA PRO A 295 -6.20 -10.79 19.28
C PRO A 295 -5.41 -10.40 18.02
N PRO A 296 -5.86 -9.36 17.30
CA PRO A 296 -5.17 -8.88 16.11
C PRO A 296 -3.71 -8.50 16.40
N GLN A 297 -2.82 -8.86 15.48
CA GLN A 297 -1.44 -8.37 15.54
C GLN A 297 -1.38 -6.92 15.07
N LEU A 298 -0.96 -6.02 15.95
CA LEU A 298 -0.91 -4.58 15.74
C LEU A 298 0.51 -4.03 15.84
N ALA A 299 0.71 -2.86 15.23
CA ALA A 299 1.88 -2.01 15.44
C ALA A 299 1.43 -0.54 15.41
N LEU A 300 2.23 0.37 15.99
CA LEU A 300 1.98 1.81 15.90
C LEU A 300 2.03 2.27 14.44
N ALA A 301 1.20 3.26 14.10
CA ALA A 301 1.01 3.74 12.73
C ALA A 301 1.06 5.27 12.57
N TYR A 302 1.68 5.99 13.49
CA TYR A 302 1.99 7.40 13.30
C TYR A 302 2.96 7.57 12.12
N ALA A 303 3.94 6.68 12.01
CA ALA A 303 4.82 6.57 10.85
C ALA A 303 4.75 5.17 10.23
N LEU A 304 4.81 5.06 8.91
CA LEU A 304 4.79 3.82 8.14
C LEU A 304 5.96 3.75 7.15
N THR A 305 6.33 2.54 6.72
CA THR A 305 7.18 2.43 5.54
C THR A 305 6.40 2.77 4.28
N VAL A 306 7.09 3.27 3.24
CA VAL A 306 6.47 3.52 1.94
C VAL A 306 5.82 2.25 1.37
N HIS A 307 6.39 1.07 1.60
CA HIS A 307 5.80 -0.21 1.20
C HIS A 307 4.43 -0.45 1.85
N LYS A 308 4.29 -0.16 3.15
CA LYS A 308 3.01 -0.33 3.86
C LYS A 308 1.96 0.72 3.48
N SER A 309 2.34 1.81 2.82
CA SER A 309 1.41 2.81 2.30
C SER A 309 0.82 2.45 0.94
N GLN A 310 1.32 1.40 0.26
CA GLN A 310 0.78 0.97 -1.02
C GLN A 310 -0.70 0.60 -0.89
N GLY A 311 -1.51 0.98 -1.88
CA GLY A 311 -2.97 0.88 -1.81
C GLY A 311 -3.68 1.90 -0.92
N SER A 312 -2.94 2.74 -0.16
CA SER A 312 -3.52 3.82 0.66
C SER A 312 -3.44 5.17 -0.02
N GLN A 313 -4.24 6.12 0.49
CA GLN A 313 -4.22 7.53 0.08
C GLN A 313 -4.34 8.39 1.34
N TYR A 314 -3.71 9.56 1.31
CA TYR A 314 -3.67 10.51 2.42
C TYR A 314 -3.80 11.93 1.86
N ASP A 315 -4.34 12.86 2.63
CA ASP A 315 -4.38 14.24 2.19
C ASP A 315 -2.98 14.84 2.12
N ALA A 316 -2.17 14.61 3.15
CA ALA A 316 -0.78 15.05 3.17
C ALA A 316 0.20 13.93 3.55
N ILE A 317 1.40 14.00 2.97
CA ILE A 317 2.52 13.11 3.25
C ILE A 317 3.67 13.94 3.80
N LEU A 318 4.26 13.46 4.91
CA LEU A 318 5.52 13.95 5.44
C LEU A 318 6.58 12.86 5.28
N MET A 319 7.76 13.19 4.75
CA MET A 319 8.80 12.21 4.47
C MET A 319 10.20 12.74 4.71
N PRO A 320 11.05 12.06 5.52
CA PRO A 320 12.47 12.40 5.64
C PRO A 320 13.24 12.07 4.37
N VAL A 321 14.07 13.01 3.92
CA VAL A 321 14.98 12.86 2.77
C VAL A 321 16.39 13.23 3.20
N SER A 322 17.25 12.21 3.35
CA SER A 322 18.60 12.35 3.89
C SER A 322 19.60 11.49 3.15
N MET A 323 20.81 12.00 2.94
CA MET A 323 21.93 11.25 2.40
C MET A 323 22.30 10.02 3.25
N ALA A 324 22.03 10.06 4.56
CA ALA A 324 22.20 8.91 5.44
C ALA A 324 21.33 7.70 5.03
N THR A 325 20.26 7.92 4.28
CA THR A 325 19.39 6.87 3.75
C THR A 325 19.38 6.77 2.23
N ALA A 326 20.32 7.42 1.54
CA ALA A 326 20.36 7.46 0.08
C ALA A 326 20.32 6.07 -0.58
N LYS A 327 20.95 5.05 0.04
CA LYS A 327 20.89 3.65 -0.45
C LYS A 327 19.49 3.03 -0.42
N MET A 328 18.61 3.53 0.44
CA MET A 328 17.21 3.06 0.58
C MET A 328 16.22 3.99 -0.10
N LEU A 329 16.65 5.22 -0.41
CA LEU A 329 15.84 6.26 -1.02
C LEU A 329 16.14 6.28 -2.54
N TYR A 330 15.39 5.51 -3.29
CA TYR A 330 15.50 5.42 -4.74
C TYR A 330 14.23 5.92 -5.43
N ARG A 331 14.32 6.16 -6.73
CA ARG A 331 13.33 6.82 -7.55
C ARG A 331 11.91 6.28 -7.36
N ASN A 332 11.71 4.96 -7.51
CA ASN A 332 10.39 4.36 -7.38
C ASN A 332 9.81 4.48 -5.97
N LEU A 333 10.68 4.47 -4.93
CA LEU A 333 10.23 4.64 -3.55
C LEU A 333 9.76 6.07 -3.32
N LEU A 334 10.53 7.07 -3.75
CA LEU A 334 10.13 8.48 -3.64
C LEU A 334 8.84 8.75 -4.45
N TYR A 335 8.79 8.28 -5.69
CA TYR A 335 7.58 8.39 -6.52
C TYR A 335 6.36 7.74 -5.86
N THR A 336 6.52 6.52 -5.33
CA THR A 336 5.42 5.84 -4.63
C THR A 336 4.93 6.65 -3.45
N ALA A 337 5.83 7.23 -2.65
CA ALA A 337 5.47 8.05 -1.51
C ALA A 337 4.68 9.31 -1.94
N ILE A 338 5.23 10.12 -2.84
CA ILE A 338 4.60 11.39 -3.26
C ILE A 338 3.25 11.14 -3.97
N SER A 339 3.13 10.05 -4.72
CA SER A 339 1.89 9.69 -5.40
C SER A 339 0.75 9.25 -4.47
N ARG A 340 1.00 9.05 -3.17
CA ARG A 340 -0.04 8.76 -2.15
C ARG A 340 -0.76 10.01 -1.66
N ALA A 341 -0.17 11.20 -1.85
CA ALA A 341 -0.74 12.46 -1.40
C ALA A 341 -1.85 12.96 -2.33
N GLY A 342 -2.90 13.54 -1.74
CA GLY A 342 -3.99 14.20 -2.44
C GLY A 342 -3.83 15.73 -2.49
N ARG A 343 -3.29 16.33 -1.42
CA ARG A 343 -3.19 17.79 -1.27
C ARG A 343 -1.76 18.29 -1.12
N GLU A 344 -0.94 17.62 -0.34
CA GLU A 344 0.36 18.16 0.07
C GLU A 344 1.41 17.08 0.28
N VAL A 345 2.65 17.38 -0.10
CA VAL A 345 3.85 16.63 0.25
C VAL A 345 4.84 17.57 0.92
N ILE A 346 5.31 17.18 2.09
CA ILE A 346 6.38 17.85 2.81
C ILE A 346 7.58 16.90 2.90
N LEU A 347 8.63 17.21 2.17
CA LEU A 347 9.92 16.56 2.32
C LEU A 347 10.71 17.28 3.42
N VAL A 348 11.34 16.54 4.33
CA VAL A 348 12.16 17.12 5.42
C VAL A 348 13.59 16.63 5.26
N GLY A 349 14.52 17.54 4.98
CA GLY A 349 15.92 17.18 4.75
C GLY A 349 16.61 18.07 3.74
N ASN A 350 17.34 17.50 2.77
CA ASN A 350 18.11 18.29 1.83
C ASN A 350 17.86 17.94 0.36
N ARG A 351 18.09 18.91 -0.53
CA ARG A 351 17.90 18.78 -1.98
C ARG A 351 18.79 17.71 -2.60
N GLU A 352 20.01 17.57 -2.09
CA GLU A 352 20.96 16.56 -2.58
C GLU A 352 20.40 15.15 -2.42
N ALA A 353 19.73 14.85 -1.29
CA ALA A 353 19.11 13.57 -1.08
C ALA A 353 17.92 13.33 -2.02
N VAL A 354 17.12 14.37 -2.32
CA VAL A 354 16.05 14.29 -3.32
C VAL A 354 16.62 13.99 -4.69
N ASN A 355 17.66 14.72 -5.09
CA ASN A 355 18.34 14.55 -6.39
C ASN A 355 18.93 13.15 -6.52
N THR A 356 19.66 12.70 -5.48
CA THR A 356 20.23 11.34 -5.44
C THR A 356 19.13 10.28 -5.57
N ALA A 357 17.99 10.47 -4.90
CA ALA A 357 16.85 9.55 -5.01
C ALA A 357 16.28 9.52 -6.44
N MET A 358 16.17 10.67 -7.10
CA MET A 358 15.64 10.76 -8.47
C MET A 358 16.57 10.12 -9.50
N GLN A 359 17.87 10.18 -9.28
CA GLN A 359 18.89 9.56 -10.14
C GLN A 359 19.11 8.08 -9.83
N CYS A 360 18.81 7.65 -8.60
CA CYS A 360 18.98 6.26 -8.19
C CYS A 360 17.86 5.39 -8.77
N ILE A 361 18.11 4.77 -9.90
CA ILE A 361 17.23 3.76 -10.49
C ILE A 361 17.52 2.43 -9.80
N PRO A 362 16.51 1.72 -9.27
CA PRO A 362 16.74 0.42 -8.65
C PRO A 362 17.40 -0.53 -9.64
N TYR A 363 18.31 -1.35 -9.16
CA TYR A 363 18.95 -2.39 -9.99
C TYR A 363 17.87 -3.19 -10.73
N PRO A 364 17.95 -3.32 -12.07
CA PRO A 364 16.98 -4.09 -12.81
C PRO A 364 16.98 -5.52 -12.30
N ARG A 365 15.82 -5.99 -11.87
CA ARG A 365 15.68 -7.39 -11.47
C ARG A 365 16.02 -8.27 -12.68
N LYS A 366 16.91 -9.24 -12.49
CA LYS A 366 17.31 -10.18 -13.54
C LYS A 366 16.17 -11.19 -13.81
N SER A 367 15.04 -10.69 -14.33
CA SER A 367 13.99 -11.52 -14.84
C SER A 367 14.41 -12.07 -16.21
N LYS A 368 14.35 -13.39 -16.38
CA LYS A 368 14.55 -14.01 -17.70
C LYS A 368 13.26 -14.08 -18.52
N LEU A 369 12.16 -13.46 -18.07
CA LEU A 369 10.85 -13.56 -18.72
C LEU A 369 10.90 -13.08 -20.17
N VAL A 370 11.43 -11.89 -20.40
CA VAL A 370 11.54 -11.31 -21.75
C VAL A 370 12.40 -12.18 -22.65
N ALA A 371 13.59 -12.56 -22.21
CA ALA A 371 14.52 -13.38 -22.99
C ALA A 371 13.92 -14.75 -23.36
N ARG A 372 13.33 -15.45 -22.39
CA ARG A 372 12.70 -16.75 -22.62
C ARG A 372 11.48 -16.67 -23.53
N THR A 373 10.64 -15.63 -23.39
CA THR A 373 9.48 -15.47 -24.25
C THR A 373 9.89 -15.19 -25.69
N ASN A 374 10.94 -14.39 -25.92
CA ASN A 374 11.46 -14.13 -27.26
C ASN A 374 12.05 -15.40 -27.90
N LEU A 375 12.79 -16.22 -27.14
CA LEU A 375 13.28 -17.50 -27.64
C LEU A 375 12.14 -18.44 -28.04
N LEU A 376 11.06 -18.51 -27.25
CA LEU A 376 9.88 -19.32 -27.58
C LEU A 376 9.14 -18.81 -28.83
N ARG A 377 9.13 -17.49 -29.07
CA ARG A 377 8.57 -16.90 -30.29
C ARG A 377 9.40 -17.28 -31.51
N LEU A 378 10.72 -17.20 -31.42
CA LEU A 378 11.65 -17.58 -32.50
C LEU A 378 11.56 -19.08 -32.83
N GLY A 379 11.50 -19.95 -31.82
CA GLY A 379 11.35 -21.40 -31.99
C GLY A 379 9.99 -21.86 -32.55
N ARG A 380 8.97 -21.00 -32.56
CA ARG A 380 7.66 -21.27 -33.19
C ARG A 380 7.59 -20.73 -34.63
N SER A 381 8.57 -19.96 -35.06
CA SER A 381 8.68 -19.41 -36.43
C SER A 381 9.57 -20.26 -37.33
N ALA A 382 10.14 -21.35 -36.79
CA ALA A 382 10.87 -22.40 -37.51
C ALA A 382 10.06 -23.69 -37.50
#